data_1a488551dc5fd2a53f88e05ae338e518
#
_entry.id   1a488551dc5fd2a53f88e05ae338e518
#
_cell.length_a   1.000
_cell.length_b   1.000
_cell.length_c   1.000
_cell.angle_alpha   90.00
_cell.angle_beta   90.00
_cell.angle_gamma   90.00
#
_symmetry.space_group_name_H-M   'P 1'
#
loop_
_entity.id
_entity.type
_entity.pdbx_description
1 polymer ?
#
loop_
_entity_poly.entity_id
_entity_poly.type
_entity_poly.pdbx_seq_one_letter_code
_entity_poly.pdbx_strand_id
1 'polypeptide(L)'
;MNQLTSIKPINYLMIGHVTADIQRDKSIKLGGTASFSGLTAHQLGHQVGIVTSCRQDLDLSDLDALQIVNKNHAVSTCFENISTPEGRIQYCYSQASLITASDIPTLWRQTPIVHLGPIISEISADLFDFFPDSLICLTPQGMLRSVDQGGKVSFSDWLEKETLLPKAHAVVLSFEDLQSDER
;
A
#
# COMPACT_ATOMS: atom_id res chain seq x y z
N MET A 1 0.63 27.93 -4.52
CA MET A 1 0.63 27.71 -5.99
C MET A 1 0.92 26.23 -6.19
N ASN A 2 -0.13 25.40 -6.43
CA ASN A 2 0.10 24.00 -6.76
C ASN A 2 0.78 23.95 -8.13
N GLN A 3 2.06 23.59 -8.15
CA GLN A 3 2.67 23.08 -9.37
C GLN A 3 1.93 21.77 -9.68
N LEU A 4 1.11 21.79 -10.74
CA LEU A 4 0.68 20.59 -11.43
C LEU A 4 1.96 19.95 -12.01
N THR A 5 2.62 19.14 -11.21
CA THR A 5 3.73 18.31 -11.68
C THR A 5 3.15 17.42 -12.77
N SER A 6 3.56 17.62 -14.01
CA SER A 6 3.03 16.84 -15.13
C SER A 6 3.39 15.37 -14.89
N ILE A 7 2.37 14.51 -14.79
CA ILE A 7 2.55 13.06 -14.67
C ILE A 7 3.35 12.57 -15.88
N LYS A 8 4.43 11.82 -15.61
CA LYS A 8 5.31 11.23 -16.63
C LYS A 8 5.03 9.73 -16.79
N PRO A 9 5.38 9.12 -17.91
CA PRO A 9 5.34 7.66 -18.05
C PRO A 9 6.16 6.96 -16.97
N ILE A 10 5.70 5.80 -16.56
CA ILE A 10 6.37 4.93 -15.58
C ILE A 10 6.41 3.49 -16.12
N ASN A 11 7.27 2.65 -15.54
CA ASN A 11 7.32 1.22 -15.86
C ASN A 11 7.06 0.32 -14.62
N TYR A 12 6.85 0.94 -13.46
CA TYR A 12 6.45 0.27 -12.24
C TYR A 12 5.42 1.13 -11.49
N LEU A 13 4.21 0.59 -11.32
CA LEU A 13 3.13 1.23 -10.60
C LEU A 13 2.90 0.51 -9.27
N MET A 14 3.04 1.24 -8.18
CA MET A 14 2.70 0.77 -6.83
C MET A 14 1.35 1.34 -6.42
N ILE A 15 0.44 0.48 -5.95
CA ILE A 15 -0.89 0.87 -5.48
C ILE A 15 -1.08 0.40 -4.04
N GLY A 16 -1.27 1.34 -3.13
CA GLY A 16 -1.44 1.10 -1.69
C GLY A 16 -1.19 2.36 -0.88
N HIS A 17 -1.51 2.32 0.40
CA HIS A 17 -1.31 3.49 1.26
C HIS A 17 0.17 3.69 1.61
N VAL A 18 0.63 4.93 1.45
CA VAL A 18 1.74 5.48 2.23
C VAL A 18 1.21 5.76 3.62
N THR A 19 1.80 5.18 4.64
CA THR A 19 1.32 5.26 6.02
C THR A 19 2.13 6.26 6.86
N ALA A 20 1.49 6.76 7.90
CA ALA A 20 2.11 7.58 8.94
C ALA A 20 2.36 6.70 10.17
N ASP A 21 3.57 6.20 10.35
CA ASP A 21 3.90 5.26 11.42
C ASP A 21 4.43 5.99 12.65
N ILE A 22 3.70 5.88 13.77
CA ILE A 22 4.07 6.49 15.05
C ILE A 22 5.25 5.72 15.64
N GLN A 23 6.33 6.45 15.91
CA GLN A 23 7.53 5.92 16.54
C GLN A 23 7.43 6.00 18.08
N ARG A 24 8.36 5.34 18.78
CA ARG A 24 8.40 5.35 20.27
C ARG A 24 8.55 6.76 20.85
N ASP A 25 9.25 7.65 20.17
CA ASP A 25 9.43 9.06 20.55
C ASP A 25 8.27 9.96 20.10
N LYS A 26 7.19 9.36 19.59
CA LYS A 26 6.00 10.02 19.01
C LYS A 26 6.26 10.80 17.73
N SER A 27 7.44 10.69 17.13
CA SER A 27 7.67 11.16 15.78
C SER A 27 6.89 10.30 14.75
N ILE A 28 6.68 10.85 13.56
CA ILE A 28 6.03 10.15 12.45
C ILE A 28 7.10 9.78 11.42
N LYS A 29 7.09 8.54 10.97
CA LYS A 29 7.86 8.08 9.80
C LYS A 29 6.91 7.57 8.73
N LEU A 30 7.32 7.74 7.47
CA LEU A 30 6.62 7.10 6.37
C LEU A 30 6.80 5.58 6.44
N GLY A 31 5.72 4.88 6.21
CA GLY A 31 5.65 3.43 6.18
C GLY A 31 4.76 2.91 5.07
N GLY A 32 4.34 1.67 5.22
CA GLY A 32 3.50 0.97 4.26
C GLY A 32 4.28 0.33 3.11
N THR A 33 3.71 -0.71 2.53
CA THR A 33 4.28 -1.41 1.38
C THR A 33 4.57 -0.44 0.24
N ALA A 34 3.71 0.58 0.04
CA ALA A 34 3.86 1.56 -1.02
C ALA A 34 5.19 2.32 -0.94
N SER A 35 5.59 2.78 0.24
CA SER A 35 6.83 3.50 0.44
C SER A 35 8.05 2.62 0.18
N PHE A 36 8.11 1.46 0.84
CA PHE A 36 9.28 0.58 0.76
C PHE A 36 9.44 -0.08 -0.61
N SER A 37 8.36 -0.59 -1.20
CA SER A 37 8.41 -1.21 -2.53
C SER A 37 8.71 -0.18 -3.62
N GLY A 38 8.13 1.03 -3.51
CA GLY A 38 8.39 2.12 -4.43
C GLY A 38 9.87 2.53 -4.44
N LEU A 39 10.44 2.76 -3.26
CA LEU A 39 11.87 3.10 -3.13
C LEU A 39 12.77 1.96 -3.60
N THR A 40 12.45 0.71 -3.27
CA THR A 40 13.22 -0.46 -3.72
C THR A 40 13.21 -0.57 -5.24
N ALA A 41 12.04 -0.46 -5.89
CA ALA A 41 11.93 -0.51 -7.33
C ALA A 41 12.70 0.64 -8.00
N HIS A 42 12.67 1.83 -7.41
CA HIS A 42 13.47 2.97 -7.89
C HIS A 42 14.97 2.70 -7.81
N GLN A 43 15.47 2.16 -6.70
CA GLN A 43 16.88 1.79 -6.54
C GLN A 43 17.32 0.70 -7.54
N LEU A 44 16.39 -0.14 -7.98
CA LEU A 44 16.62 -1.13 -9.04
C LEU A 44 16.55 -0.54 -10.46
N GLY A 45 16.37 0.78 -10.59
CA GLY A 45 16.37 1.50 -11.87
C GLY A 45 15.01 1.66 -12.54
N HIS A 46 13.91 1.34 -11.86
CA HIS A 46 12.57 1.55 -12.40
C HIS A 46 12.13 3.02 -12.33
N GLN A 47 11.32 3.42 -13.30
CA GLN A 47 10.55 4.67 -13.26
C GLN A 47 9.26 4.37 -12.49
N VAL A 48 9.19 4.83 -11.24
CA VAL A 48 8.14 4.43 -10.30
C VAL A 48 7.06 5.50 -10.17
N GLY A 49 5.82 5.04 -10.20
CA GLY A 49 4.65 5.80 -9.77
C GLY A 49 3.99 5.14 -8.57
N ILE A 50 3.48 5.92 -7.65
CA ILE A 50 2.68 5.47 -6.51
C ILE A 50 1.30 6.10 -6.60
N VAL A 51 0.25 5.28 -6.52
CA VAL A 51 -1.12 5.76 -6.26
C VAL A 51 -1.44 5.41 -4.82
N THR A 52 -1.73 6.44 -4.04
CA THR A 52 -1.96 6.34 -2.59
C THR A 52 -3.10 7.24 -2.14
N SER A 53 -3.51 7.10 -0.89
CA SER A 53 -4.41 8.03 -0.21
C SER A 53 -3.84 8.39 1.16
N CYS A 54 -3.64 9.69 1.39
CA CYS A 54 -3.19 10.22 2.66
C CYS A 54 -3.60 11.70 2.80
N ARG A 55 -3.37 12.29 3.96
CA ARG A 55 -3.53 13.73 4.18
C ARG A 55 -2.59 14.52 3.28
N GLN A 56 -3.07 15.66 2.82
CA GLN A 56 -2.31 16.55 1.95
C GLN A 56 -1.05 17.14 2.61
N ASP A 57 -1.05 17.25 3.93
CA ASP A 57 0.05 17.80 4.72
C ASP A 57 1.01 16.73 5.30
N LEU A 58 0.83 15.44 4.94
CA LEU A 58 1.81 14.41 5.26
C LEU A 58 3.10 14.71 4.49
N ASP A 59 4.20 14.78 5.21
CA ASP A 59 5.52 14.98 4.60
C ASP A 59 5.93 13.74 3.80
N LEU A 60 6.00 13.88 2.47
CA LEU A 60 6.37 12.83 1.53
C LEU A 60 7.79 13.03 0.97
N SER A 61 8.61 13.89 1.57
CA SER A 61 9.94 14.26 1.07
C SER A 61 10.88 13.05 0.89
N ASP A 62 10.75 12.02 1.70
CA ASP A 62 11.50 10.77 1.54
C ASP A 62 11.20 10.04 0.21
N LEU A 63 10.10 10.41 -0.45
CA LEU A 63 9.63 9.83 -1.72
C LEU A 63 9.78 10.79 -2.92
N ASP A 64 10.49 11.90 -2.79
CA ASP A 64 10.63 12.93 -3.83
C ASP A 64 11.20 12.42 -5.16
N ALA A 65 11.95 11.32 -5.12
CA ALA A 65 12.46 10.65 -6.33
C ALA A 65 11.39 9.92 -7.15
N LEU A 66 10.19 9.74 -6.59
CA LEU A 66 9.09 8.97 -7.17
C LEU A 66 7.98 9.90 -7.66
N GLN A 67 7.14 9.42 -8.56
CA GLN A 67 5.93 10.13 -8.93
C GLN A 67 4.76 9.68 -8.04
N ILE A 68 4.11 10.61 -7.35
CA ILE A 68 3.04 10.29 -6.40
C ILE A 68 1.73 10.91 -6.87
N VAL A 69 0.71 10.09 -6.99
CA VAL A 69 -0.68 10.50 -7.14
C VAL A 69 -1.39 10.22 -5.82
N ASN A 70 -1.64 11.28 -5.07
CA ASN A 70 -2.34 11.21 -3.81
C ASN A 70 -3.82 11.53 -3.98
N LYS A 71 -4.69 10.57 -3.67
CA LYS A 71 -6.11 10.78 -3.48
C LYS A 71 -6.32 11.41 -2.11
N ASN A 72 -6.18 12.74 -2.02
CA ASN A 72 -6.26 13.47 -0.75
C ASN A 72 -7.42 13.02 0.13
N HIS A 73 -7.11 12.77 1.40
CA HIS A 73 -8.09 12.38 2.41
C HIS A 73 -7.92 13.20 3.70
N ALA A 74 -8.94 13.19 4.57
CA ALA A 74 -8.90 13.94 5.83
C ALA A 74 -7.91 13.36 6.84
N VAL A 75 -7.60 12.06 6.72
CA VAL A 75 -6.63 11.35 7.57
C VAL A 75 -5.68 10.52 6.71
N SER A 76 -4.47 10.28 7.20
CA SER A 76 -3.57 9.25 6.68
C SER A 76 -3.83 7.93 7.39
N THR A 77 -3.57 6.81 6.75
CA THR A 77 -3.50 5.52 7.45
C THR A 77 -2.33 5.59 8.42
N CYS A 78 -2.61 5.33 9.70
CA CYS A 78 -1.67 5.55 10.78
C CYS A 78 -1.51 4.29 11.63
N PHE A 79 -0.28 3.80 11.73
CA PHE A 79 0.05 2.65 12.56
C PHE A 79 0.98 3.01 13.72
N GLU A 80 0.88 2.25 14.82
CA GLU A 80 1.87 2.18 15.87
C GLU A 80 2.25 0.71 16.09
N ASN A 81 3.55 0.41 16.05
CA ASN A 81 4.10 -0.91 16.30
C ASN A 81 4.76 -0.94 17.68
N ILE A 82 4.23 -1.75 18.58
CA ILE A 82 4.71 -1.89 19.96
C ILE A 82 5.41 -3.25 20.10
N SER A 83 6.72 -3.24 20.36
CA SER A 83 7.46 -4.46 20.65
C SER A 83 7.24 -4.86 22.10
N THR A 84 6.83 -6.10 22.35
CA THR A 84 6.68 -6.69 23.67
C THR A 84 7.56 -7.97 23.75
N PRO A 85 7.79 -8.51 24.96
CA PRO A 85 8.50 -9.78 25.12
C PRO A 85 7.82 -10.95 24.37
N GLU A 86 6.50 -10.88 24.19
CA GLU A 86 5.68 -11.91 23.54
C GLU A 86 5.58 -11.71 22.02
N GLY A 87 6.15 -10.63 21.48
CA GLY A 87 6.12 -10.31 20.06
C GLY A 87 5.70 -8.86 19.78
N ARG A 88 5.30 -8.60 18.53
CA ARG A 88 4.87 -7.27 18.07
C ARG A 88 3.34 -7.15 18.16
N ILE A 89 2.88 -6.08 18.79
CA ILE A 89 1.47 -5.64 18.74
C ILE A 89 1.39 -4.45 17.79
N GLN A 90 0.42 -4.45 16.89
CA GLN A 90 0.18 -3.35 15.96
C GLN A 90 -1.19 -2.73 16.20
N TYR A 91 -1.25 -1.41 16.16
CA TYR A 91 -2.49 -0.63 16.17
C TYR A 91 -2.61 0.18 14.88
N CYS A 92 -3.83 0.27 14.34
CA CYS A 92 -4.22 1.17 13.27
C CYS A 92 -5.20 2.21 13.85
N TYR A 93 -4.76 3.45 13.99
CA TYR A 93 -5.57 4.52 14.62
C TYR A 93 -6.46 5.26 13.63
N SER A 94 -6.12 5.22 12.38
CA SER A 94 -6.91 5.81 11.28
C SER A 94 -6.60 5.12 9.97
N GLN A 95 -7.57 5.14 9.06
CA GLN A 95 -7.44 4.59 7.71
C GLN A 95 -7.90 5.64 6.70
N ALA A 96 -7.10 5.89 5.67
CA ALA A 96 -7.44 6.74 4.55
C ALA A 96 -8.44 6.06 3.60
N SER A 97 -8.83 6.72 2.52
CA SER A 97 -9.87 6.21 1.63
C SER A 97 -9.41 5.05 0.76
N LEU A 98 -10.36 4.19 0.42
CA LEU A 98 -10.19 3.10 -0.55
C LEU A 98 -9.64 3.64 -1.88
N ILE A 99 -8.65 2.96 -2.46
CA ILE A 99 -8.12 3.22 -3.79
C ILE A 99 -8.83 2.30 -4.79
N THR A 100 -9.32 2.88 -5.88
CA THR A 100 -10.08 2.19 -6.91
C THR A 100 -9.45 2.39 -8.30
N ALA A 101 -9.91 1.67 -9.30
CA ALA A 101 -9.46 1.84 -10.68
C ALA A 101 -9.66 3.27 -11.22
N SER A 102 -10.66 4.01 -10.70
CA SER A 102 -10.88 5.41 -11.10
C SER A 102 -9.80 6.38 -10.64
N ASP A 103 -9.02 6.01 -9.63
CA ASP A 103 -7.92 6.83 -9.09
C ASP A 103 -6.64 6.70 -9.93
N ILE A 104 -6.59 5.74 -10.87
CA ILE A 104 -5.41 5.48 -11.71
C ILE A 104 -5.34 6.47 -12.87
N PRO A 105 -4.26 7.27 -12.97
CA PRO A 105 -4.06 8.18 -14.10
C PRO A 105 -4.09 7.45 -15.43
N THR A 106 -4.70 8.04 -16.43
CA THR A 106 -4.82 7.43 -17.76
C THR A 106 -3.45 7.03 -18.33
N LEU A 107 -2.42 7.84 -18.11
CA LEU A 107 -1.06 7.59 -18.58
C LEU A 107 -0.43 6.33 -17.95
N TRP A 108 -0.90 5.89 -16.77
CA TRP A 108 -0.34 4.75 -16.03
C TRP A 108 -1.11 3.45 -16.22
N ARG A 109 -2.22 3.47 -16.97
CA ARG A 109 -3.08 2.29 -17.18
C ARG A 109 -2.44 1.17 -17.98
N GLN A 110 -1.36 1.48 -18.71
CA GLN A 110 -0.59 0.51 -19.50
C GLN A 110 0.81 0.29 -18.93
N THR A 111 1.00 0.53 -17.62
CA THR A 111 2.27 0.27 -16.95
C THR A 111 2.58 -1.23 -16.96
N PRO A 112 3.78 -1.66 -17.39
CA PRO A 112 4.08 -3.08 -17.57
C PRO A 112 4.13 -3.88 -16.27
N ILE A 113 4.46 -3.25 -15.14
CA ILE A 113 4.50 -3.89 -13.82
C ILE A 113 3.60 -3.12 -12.87
N VAL A 114 2.61 -3.80 -12.31
CA VAL A 114 1.70 -3.25 -11.30
C VAL A 114 1.84 -4.05 -10.02
N HIS A 115 2.15 -3.37 -8.93
CA HIS A 115 2.25 -3.95 -7.60
C HIS A 115 1.08 -3.49 -6.74
N LEU A 116 0.17 -4.41 -6.45
CA LEU A 116 -0.92 -4.23 -5.50
C LEU A 116 -0.38 -4.55 -4.11
N GLY A 117 -0.23 -3.55 -3.27
CA GLY A 117 0.37 -3.69 -1.95
C GLY A 117 -0.50 -3.14 -0.82
N PRO A 118 -1.70 -3.70 -0.61
CA PRO A 118 -2.55 -3.27 0.49
C PRO A 118 -1.89 -3.53 1.84
N ILE A 119 -2.10 -2.60 2.77
CA ILE A 119 -1.59 -2.69 4.14
C ILE A 119 -2.72 -2.90 5.16
N ILE A 120 -3.98 -2.55 4.78
CA ILE A 120 -5.17 -2.66 5.63
C ILE A 120 -6.47 -2.71 4.78
N SER A 121 -6.51 -3.54 3.74
CA SER A 121 -7.66 -3.72 2.83
C SER A 121 -8.09 -2.44 2.10
N GLU A 122 -7.14 -1.56 1.77
CA GLU A 122 -7.42 -0.25 1.19
C GLU A 122 -7.43 -0.22 -0.34
N ILE A 123 -7.33 -1.34 -1.02
CA ILE A 123 -7.46 -1.43 -2.48
C ILE A 123 -8.74 -2.16 -2.88
N SER A 124 -9.37 -1.70 -3.94
CA SER A 124 -10.61 -2.28 -4.46
C SER A 124 -10.33 -3.50 -5.35
N ALA A 125 -11.26 -4.47 -5.34
CA ALA A 125 -11.16 -5.70 -6.13
C ALA A 125 -11.09 -5.44 -7.66
N ASP A 126 -11.66 -4.33 -8.14
CA ASP A 126 -11.64 -3.94 -9.55
C ASP A 126 -10.22 -3.72 -10.09
N LEU A 127 -9.25 -3.38 -9.23
CA LEU A 127 -7.85 -3.19 -9.61
C LEU A 127 -7.18 -4.47 -10.10
N PHE A 128 -7.64 -5.64 -9.69
CA PHE A 128 -7.08 -6.92 -10.14
C PHE A 128 -7.37 -7.23 -11.61
N ASP A 129 -8.44 -6.67 -12.17
CA ASP A 129 -8.83 -6.85 -13.58
C ASP A 129 -8.51 -5.61 -14.45
N PHE A 130 -8.07 -4.53 -13.82
CA PHE A 130 -7.93 -3.24 -14.48
C PHE A 130 -6.72 -3.15 -15.44
N PHE A 131 -5.75 -4.04 -15.28
CA PHE A 131 -4.48 -4.01 -16.00
C PHE A 131 -4.25 -5.31 -16.80
N PRO A 132 -5.00 -5.55 -17.90
CA PRO A 132 -5.00 -6.85 -18.57
C PRO A 132 -3.65 -7.24 -19.21
N ASP A 133 -2.82 -6.26 -19.55
CA ASP A 133 -1.53 -6.47 -20.22
C ASP A 133 -0.32 -6.30 -19.28
N SER A 134 -0.56 -6.15 -17.96
CA SER A 134 0.47 -5.91 -16.98
C SER A 134 0.84 -7.16 -16.21
N LEU A 135 2.08 -7.23 -15.75
CA LEU A 135 2.48 -8.19 -14.72
C LEU A 135 1.95 -7.70 -13.37
N ILE A 136 1.00 -8.43 -12.80
CA ILE A 136 0.42 -8.11 -11.48
C ILE A 136 1.22 -8.79 -10.38
N CYS A 137 1.85 -8.00 -9.53
CA CYS A 137 2.47 -8.44 -8.28
C CYS A 137 1.56 -8.09 -7.11
N LEU A 138 1.49 -8.95 -6.11
CA LEU A 138 0.64 -8.78 -4.94
C LEU A 138 1.42 -9.00 -3.65
N THR A 139 1.31 -8.06 -2.72
CA THR A 139 1.69 -8.25 -1.32
C THR A 139 0.40 -8.22 -0.48
N PRO A 140 -0.23 -9.39 -0.20
CA PRO A 140 -1.61 -9.43 0.33
C PRO A 140 -1.72 -9.12 1.82
N GLN A 141 -0.70 -8.62 2.49
CA GLN A 141 -0.66 -8.38 3.93
C GLN A 141 -1.94 -7.67 4.44
N GLY A 142 -2.38 -6.62 3.76
CA GLY A 142 -3.57 -5.88 4.17
C GLY A 142 -4.87 -6.66 4.01
N MET A 143 -4.93 -7.65 3.11
CA MET A 143 -6.10 -8.52 2.92
C MET A 143 -6.25 -9.56 4.03
N LEU A 144 -5.17 -9.80 4.78
CA LEU A 144 -5.09 -10.75 5.89
C LEU A 144 -5.23 -10.06 7.26
N ARG A 145 -5.74 -8.84 7.31
CA ARG A 145 -5.82 -8.02 8.51
C ARG A 145 -7.23 -7.51 8.78
N SER A 146 -7.60 -7.49 10.05
CA SER A 146 -8.76 -6.79 10.58
C SER A 146 -8.34 -5.84 11.69
N VAL A 147 -9.15 -4.81 11.93
CA VAL A 147 -8.95 -3.83 12.99
C VAL A 147 -10.16 -3.86 13.91
N ASP A 148 -9.95 -4.07 15.19
CA ASP A 148 -11.03 -4.03 16.19
C ASP A 148 -11.41 -2.60 16.57
N GLN A 149 -12.42 -2.44 17.43
CA GLN A 149 -12.88 -1.13 17.89
C GLN A 149 -11.82 -0.35 18.68
N GLY A 150 -10.82 -1.02 19.24
CA GLY A 150 -9.69 -0.42 19.94
C GLY A 150 -8.53 -0.07 19.03
N GLY A 151 -8.65 -0.34 17.72
CA GLY A 151 -7.59 -0.11 16.74
C GLY A 151 -6.57 -1.23 16.66
N LYS A 152 -6.69 -2.31 17.43
CA LYS A 152 -5.74 -3.42 17.39
C LYS A 152 -5.88 -4.18 16.09
N VAL A 153 -4.74 -4.36 15.41
CA VAL A 153 -4.65 -5.16 14.18
C VAL A 153 -4.52 -6.64 14.55
N SER A 154 -5.31 -7.46 13.90
CA SER A 154 -5.28 -8.92 14.07
C SER A 154 -5.38 -9.59 12.70
N PHE A 155 -4.98 -10.86 12.64
CA PHE A 155 -5.19 -11.68 11.47
C PHE A 155 -6.69 -11.83 11.16
N SER A 156 -7.00 -11.84 9.87
CA SER A 156 -8.33 -12.13 9.35
C SER A 156 -8.19 -12.94 8.08
N ASP A 157 -9.04 -13.94 7.89
CA ASP A 157 -9.05 -14.67 6.64
C ASP A 157 -9.51 -13.76 5.49
N TRP A 158 -8.83 -13.86 4.34
CA TRP A 158 -9.19 -13.11 3.14
C TRP A 158 -10.29 -13.85 2.37
N LEU A 159 -11.52 -13.37 2.48
CA LEU A 159 -12.70 -14.04 1.94
C LEU A 159 -12.69 -14.16 0.42
N GLU A 160 -12.06 -13.22 -0.29
CA GLU A 160 -12.03 -13.18 -1.75
C GLU A 160 -10.79 -13.85 -2.36
N LYS A 161 -9.96 -14.53 -1.54
CA LYS A 161 -8.69 -15.11 -1.98
C LYS A 161 -8.83 -16.06 -3.17
N GLU A 162 -9.85 -16.91 -3.18
CA GLU A 162 -10.10 -17.89 -4.26
C GLU A 162 -10.38 -17.21 -5.62
N THR A 163 -10.91 -15.98 -5.59
CA THR A 163 -11.25 -15.23 -6.80
C THR A 163 -10.13 -14.30 -7.24
N LEU A 164 -9.45 -13.66 -6.28
CA LEU A 164 -8.50 -12.58 -6.57
C LEU A 164 -7.06 -13.06 -6.64
N LEU A 165 -6.66 -14.02 -5.79
CA LEU A 165 -5.30 -14.53 -5.78
C LEU A 165 -4.84 -15.12 -7.13
N PRO A 166 -5.67 -15.88 -7.87
CA PRO A 166 -5.29 -16.41 -9.17
C PRO A 166 -5.01 -15.35 -10.26
N LYS A 167 -5.41 -14.09 -10.03
CA LYS A 167 -5.16 -12.98 -10.96
C LYS A 167 -3.77 -12.36 -10.78
N ALA A 168 -3.08 -12.65 -9.69
CA ALA A 168 -1.73 -12.20 -9.46
C ALA A 168 -0.71 -13.14 -10.13
N HIS A 169 0.28 -12.58 -10.83
CA HIS A 169 1.37 -13.32 -11.45
C HIS A 169 2.48 -13.65 -10.45
N ALA A 170 2.65 -12.83 -9.43
CA ALA A 170 3.59 -13.03 -8.34
C ALA A 170 2.97 -12.58 -7.02
N VAL A 171 3.15 -13.39 -5.97
CA VAL A 171 2.64 -13.10 -4.64
C VAL A 171 3.79 -13.21 -3.63
N VAL A 172 3.93 -12.21 -2.77
CA VAL A 172 4.94 -12.18 -1.72
C VAL A 172 4.27 -11.83 -0.40
N LEU A 173 4.47 -12.68 0.60
CA LEU A 173 4.03 -12.45 1.98
C LEU A 173 5.07 -13.02 2.94
N SER A 174 5.09 -12.52 4.16
CA SER A 174 5.94 -13.03 5.21
C SER A 174 5.23 -14.16 5.97
N PHE A 175 6.01 -15.02 6.61
CA PHE A 175 5.48 -16.03 7.51
C PHE A 175 4.66 -15.43 8.67
N GLU A 176 5.02 -14.23 9.12
CA GLU A 176 4.29 -13.50 10.15
C GLU A 176 2.85 -13.13 9.70
N ASP A 177 2.64 -12.91 8.41
CA ASP A 177 1.32 -12.56 7.87
C ASP A 177 0.36 -13.77 7.87
N LEU A 178 0.88 -14.99 7.96
CA LEU A 178 0.10 -16.24 7.99
C LEU A 178 -0.16 -16.78 9.41
N GLN A 179 0.32 -16.09 10.47
CA GLN A 179 0.23 -16.57 11.86
C GLN A 179 0.64 -18.03 12.07
N SER A 180 1.66 -18.48 11.35
CA SER A 180 2.13 -19.87 11.36
C SER A 180 1.12 -20.89 10.79
N ASP A 181 0.06 -20.46 10.11
CA ASP A 181 -0.82 -21.35 9.36
C ASP A 181 -0.23 -21.60 7.97
N GLU A 182 0.33 -22.77 7.76
CA GLU A 182 0.96 -23.20 6.51
C GLU A 182 -0.05 -23.82 5.50
N ARG A 183 -1.36 -23.68 5.75
CA ARG A 183 -2.40 -24.31 4.94
C ARG A 183 -2.99 -23.38 3.91
#